data_f01ac30b250383e4f99a570152d2445e
#
_entry.id   f01ac30b250383e4f99a570152d2445e
#
_cell.length_a   1.000
_cell.length_b   1.000
_cell.length_c   1.000
_cell.angle_alpha   90.00
_cell.angle_beta   90.00
_cell.angle_gamma   90.00
#
_symmetry.space_group_name_H-M   'P 1'
#
loop_
_entity.id
_entity.type
_entity.pdbx_description
1 polymer ?
#
loop_
_entity_poly.entity_id
_entity_poly.type
_entity_poly.pdbx_seq_one_letter_code
_entity_poly.pdbx_strand_id
1 'polypeptide(L)'
;MIQPEVYMNPILLKPTSDVGSQVIVNGEVAGVMPAMEYFRKKKEYIPAILEAYHKLDEKYDVIVIEGAGSPAEINLKQNDIVNMGLAELVDAPVLLVGDIDRGGVFAQIVGTVMLLEEKERARIKGTVINKFRGDVKIRGARYQDAGGSDKDTGMWRDAIYLCGY
;
A
#
# COMPACT_ATOMS: atom_id res chain seq x y z
N MET A 1 -1.60 25.30 1.49
CA MET A 1 -0.78 24.22 2.08
C MET A 1 -1.65 23.51 3.10
N ILE A 2 -1.77 22.21 3.02
CA ILE A 2 -2.55 21.41 3.99
C ILE A 2 -1.75 21.31 5.28
N GLN A 3 -2.37 21.60 6.42
CA GLN A 3 -1.74 21.44 7.73
C GLN A 3 -1.78 19.97 8.15
N PRO A 4 -0.68 19.42 8.69
CA PRO A 4 -0.68 18.07 9.21
C PRO A 4 -1.67 17.91 10.37
N GLU A 5 -2.40 16.79 10.35
CA GLU A 5 -3.37 16.43 11.38
C GLU A 5 -3.10 15.00 11.87
N VAL A 6 -3.45 14.71 13.10
CA VAL A 6 -3.25 13.37 13.71
C VAL A 6 -3.97 12.26 12.93
N TYR A 7 -5.08 12.59 12.30
CA TYR A 7 -5.88 11.68 11.48
C TYR A 7 -5.18 11.23 10.19
N MET A 8 -4.15 11.96 9.73
CA MET A 8 -3.35 11.57 8.56
C MET A 8 -2.39 10.41 8.87
N ASN A 9 -2.15 10.11 10.15
CA ASN A 9 -1.42 8.93 10.61
C ASN A 9 -2.06 8.40 11.89
N PRO A 10 -3.24 7.73 11.78
CA PRO A 10 -4.04 7.38 12.95
C PRO A 10 -3.37 6.36 13.88
N ILE A 11 -2.51 5.49 13.33
CA ILE A 11 -1.76 4.50 14.12
C ILE A 11 -0.28 4.68 13.84
N LEU A 12 0.47 5.10 14.85
CA LEU A 12 1.93 5.23 14.77
C LEU A 12 2.59 4.26 15.75
N LEU A 13 3.52 3.48 15.24
CA LEU A 13 4.39 2.61 16.04
C LEU A 13 5.75 3.29 16.21
N LYS A 14 6.11 3.57 17.45
CA LYS A 14 7.42 4.13 17.79
C LYS A 14 8.25 3.06 18.51
N PRO A 15 9.30 2.52 17.89
CA PRO A 15 10.16 1.55 18.54
C PRO A 15 10.74 2.10 19.85
N THR A 16 10.68 1.32 20.92
CA THR A 16 11.21 1.69 22.26
C THR A 16 12.35 0.79 22.69
N SER A 17 12.44 -0.42 22.09
CA SER A 17 13.47 -1.43 22.36
C SER A 17 13.50 -2.40 21.17
N ASP A 18 14.42 -3.37 21.21
CA ASP A 18 14.56 -4.41 20.19
C ASP A 18 13.31 -5.28 19.99
N VAL A 19 12.43 -5.32 21.01
CA VAL A 19 11.27 -6.22 21.03
C VAL A 19 9.92 -5.52 21.27
N GLY A 20 9.90 -4.20 21.51
CA GLY A 20 8.70 -3.48 21.87
C GLY A 20 8.53 -2.16 21.12
N SER A 21 7.27 -1.74 20.98
CA SER A 21 6.89 -0.46 20.40
C SER A 21 5.85 0.25 21.25
N GLN A 22 5.98 1.56 21.34
CA GLN A 22 4.92 2.43 21.83
C GLN A 22 3.90 2.57 20.70
N VAL A 23 2.65 2.25 21.00
CA VAL A 23 1.51 2.42 20.09
C VAL A 23 0.86 3.76 20.38
N ILE A 24 0.73 4.58 19.36
CA ILE A 24 0.07 5.88 19.42
C ILE A 24 -1.14 5.82 18.49
N VAL A 25 -2.31 6.17 19.02
CA VAL A 25 -3.60 6.15 18.32
C VAL A 25 -4.14 7.57 18.28
N ASN A 26 -4.38 8.12 17.09
CA ASN A 26 -4.87 9.49 16.90
C ASN A 26 -4.09 10.56 17.71
N GLY A 27 -2.78 10.37 17.84
CA GLY A 27 -1.89 11.29 18.57
C GLY A 27 -1.73 10.99 20.08
N GLU A 28 -2.50 10.06 20.64
CA GLU A 28 -2.43 9.69 22.05
C GLU A 28 -1.73 8.35 22.26
N VAL A 29 -0.94 8.23 23.33
CA VAL A 29 -0.24 7.00 23.68
C VAL A 29 -1.24 5.97 24.20
N ALA A 30 -1.49 4.92 23.44
CA ALA A 30 -2.34 3.80 23.84
C ALA A 30 -1.62 2.78 24.72
N GLY A 31 -0.28 2.72 24.65
CA GLY A 31 0.52 1.83 25.48
C GLY A 31 1.84 1.45 24.84
N VAL A 32 2.60 0.60 25.54
CA VAL A 32 3.81 -0.04 25.04
C VAL A 32 3.57 -1.54 25.03
N MET A 33 3.83 -2.18 23.91
CA MET A 33 3.60 -3.63 23.79
C MET A 33 4.63 -4.29 22.87
N PRO A 34 4.92 -5.59 23.06
CA PRO A 34 5.73 -6.38 22.16
C PRO A 34 5.09 -6.46 20.75
N ALA A 35 5.92 -6.56 19.73
CA ALA A 35 5.47 -6.63 18.33
C ALA A 35 4.42 -7.75 18.09
N MET A 36 4.61 -8.92 18.71
CA MET A 36 3.66 -10.04 18.60
C MET A 36 2.29 -9.74 19.22
N GLU A 37 2.26 -8.97 20.31
CA GLU A 37 1.00 -8.56 20.94
C GLU A 37 0.28 -7.53 20.07
N TYR A 38 1.01 -6.53 19.57
CA TYR A 38 0.46 -5.59 18.59
C TYR A 38 -0.13 -6.31 17.38
N PHE A 39 0.59 -7.30 16.82
CA PHE A 39 0.12 -8.05 15.66
C PHE A 39 -1.21 -8.78 15.92
N ARG A 40 -1.44 -9.27 17.12
CA ARG A 40 -2.71 -9.91 17.50
C ARG A 40 -3.84 -8.90 17.67
N LYS A 41 -3.52 -7.73 18.24
CA LYS A 41 -4.50 -6.71 18.62
C LYS A 41 -4.75 -5.65 17.55
N LYS A 42 -3.93 -5.57 16.49
CA LYS A 42 -4.02 -4.45 15.54
C LYS A 42 -5.39 -4.26 14.89
N LYS A 43 -6.20 -5.30 14.78
CA LYS A 43 -7.60 -5.18 14.31
C LYS A 43 -8.51 -4.40 15.27
N GLU A 44 -8.16 -4.32 16.55
CA GLU A 44 -8.91 -3.53 17.53
C GLU A 44 -8.82 -2.03 17.24
N TYR A 45 -7.83 -1.60 16.45
CA TYR A 45 -7.65 -0.21 16.03
C TYR A 45 -8.44 0.16 14.77
N ILE A 46 -9.11 -0.79 14.10
CA ILE A 46 -9.92 -0.50 12.89
C ILE A 46 -10.94 0.61 13.13
N PRO A 47 -11.70 0.67 14.25
CA PRO A 47 -12.61 1.77 14.49
C PRO A 47 -11.93 3.14 14.50
N ALA A 48 -10.76 3.26 15.11
CA ALA A 48 -10.00 4.52 15.15
C ALA A 48 -9.45 4.90 13.77
N ILE A 49 -9.06 3.92 12.96
CA ILE A 49 -8.62 4.13 11.57
C ILE A 49 -9.79 4.64 10.71
N LEU A 50 -10.96 4.02 10.81
CA LEU A 50 -12.14 4.44 10.05
C LEU A 50 -12.66 5.80 10.52
N GLU A 51 -12.62 6.10 11.81
CA GLU A 51 -12.95 7.44 12.31
C GLU A 51 -12.03 8.50 11.71
N ALA A 52 -10.72 8.24 11.70
CA ALA A 52 -9.75 9.14 11.09
C ALA A 52 -9.99 9.32 9.59
N TYR A 53 -10.25 8.22 8.87
CA TYR A 53 -10.58 8.26 7.45
C TYR A 53 -11.82 9.12 7.19
N HIS A 54 -12.92 8.92 7.91
CA HIS A 54 -14.15 9.69 7.71
C HIS A 54 -13.97 11.18 8.01
N LYS A 55 -13.19 11.54 9.03
CA LYS A 55 -12.87 12.95 9.30
C LYS A 55 -12.08 13.62 8.17
N LEU A 56 -11.23 12.87 7.47
CA LEU A 56 -10.52 13.37 6.30
C LEU A 56 -11.44 13.42 5.08
N ASP A 57 -12.30 12.43 4.90
CA ASP A 57 -13.25 12.32 3.79
C ASP A 57 -14.29 13.46 3.82
N GLU A 58 -14.74 13.87 5.00
CA GLU A 58 -15.61 15.04 5.17
C GLU A 58 -14.92 16.38 4.81
N LYS A 59 -13.61 16.42 4.83
CA LYS A 59 -12.80 17.64 4.71
C LYS A 59 -12.13 17.81 3.35
N TYR A 60 -11.81 16.72 2.67
CA TYR A 60 -11.00 16.73 1.47
C TYR A 60 -11.68 15.97 0.32
N ASP A 61 -11.64 16.54 -0.89
CA ASP A 61 -12.18 15.93 -2.10
C ASP A 61 -11.38 14.72 -2.58
N VAL A 62 -10.11 14.61 -2.18
CA VAL A 62 -9.21 13.50 -2.55
C VAL A 62 -8.35 13.12 -1.35
N ILE A 63 -8.34 11.82 -1.04
CA ILE A 63 -7.47 11.22 -0.03
C ILE A 63 -6.47 10.30 -0.72
N VAL A 64 -5.19 10.55 -0.51
CA VAL A 64 -4.11 9.67 -0.97
C VAL A 64 -3.59 8.89 0.23
N ILE A 65 -3.67 7.57 0.15
CA ILE A 65 -3.26 6.65 1.22
C ILE A 65 -1.97 5.97 0.80
N GLU A 66 -0.94 6.10 1.62
CA GLU A 66 0.32 5.38 1.44
C GLU A 66 0.35 4.15 2.36
N GLY A 67 0.61 2.99 1.78
CA GLY A 67 0.81 1.75 2.53
C GLY A 67 2.20 1.68 3.18
N ALA A 68 2.45 0.64 3.93
CA ALA A 68 3.73 0.37 4.56
C ALA A 68 4.23 -1.04 4.24
N GLY A 69 5.51 -1.16 3.89
CA GLY A 69 6.10 -2.43 3.46
C GLY A 69 5.55 -2.89 2.10
N SER A 70 5.35 -4.19 1.96
CA SER A 70 4.82 -4.79 0.75
C SER A 70 3.44 -5.42 0.99
N PRO A 71 2.47 -5.26 0.08
CA PRO A 71 1.19 -5.97 0.18
C PRO A 71 1.33 -7.49 -0.02
N ALA A 72 2.48 -7.97 -0.51
CA ALA A 72 2.78 -9.38 -0.74
C ALA A 72 3.49 -10.07 0.43
N GLU A 73 3.60 -9.43 1.59
CA GLU A 73 4.13 -10.08 2.80
C GLU A 73 3.11 -11.06 3.39
N ILE A 74 3.04 -12.26 2.80
CA ILE A 74 2.02 -13.27 3.10
C ILE A 74 2.00 -13.73 4.55
N ASN A 75 3.15 -13.69 5.24
CA ASN A 75 3.28 -14.01 6.65
C ASN A 75 2.62 -12.95 7.58
N LEU A 76 2.43 -11.72 7.11
CA LEU A 76 1.81 -10.63 7.86
C LEU A 76 0.37 -10.31 7.39
N LYS A 77 -0.08 -10.96 6.31
CA LYS A 77 -1.34 -10.68 5.63
C LYS A 77 -2.58 -10.90 6.50
N GLN A 78 -2.56 -11.89 7.38
CA GLN A 78 -3.74 -12.35 8.13
C GLN A 78 -4.44 -11.27 8.96
N ASN A 79 -3.75 -10.17 9.28
CA ASN A 79 -4.32 -9.06 10.03
C ASN A 79 -3.95 -7.71 9.38
N ASP A 80 -3.87 -7.65 8.05
CA ASP A 80 -3.53 -6.41 7.37
C ASP A 80 -4.58 -5.32 7.63
N ILE A 81 -4.11 -4.17 8.11
CA ILE A 81 -4.89 -2.95 8.33
C ILE A 81 -4.23 -1.75 7.65
N VAL A 82 -3.23 -2.00 6.81
CA VAL A 82 -2.35 -0.95 6.27
C VAL A 82 -2.39 -0.91 4.75
N ASN A 83 -2.20 -2.06 4.10
CA ASN A 83 -2.12 -2.17 2.63
C ASN A 83 -3.49 -2.56 2.04
N MET A 84 -3.61 -3.78 1.53
CA MET A 84 -4.85 -4.26 0.89
C MET A 84 -6.02 -4.35 1.87
N GLY A 85 -5.74 -4.63 3.15
CA GLY A 85 -6.77 -4.64 4.19
C GLY A 85 -7.40 -3.27 4.41
N LEU A 86 -6.62 -2.19 4.43
CA LEU A 86 -7.17 -0.84 4.49
C LEU A 86 -7.91 -0.48 3.21
N ALA A 87 -7.34 -0.81 2.04
CA ALA A 87 -8.00 -0.57 0.76
C ALA A 87 -9.38 -1.26 0.67
N GLU A 88 -9.52 -2.45 1.24
CA GLU A 88 -10.80 -3.17 1.34
C GLU A 88 -11.78 -2.45 2.28
N LEU A 89 -11.31 -1.99 3.45
CA LEU A 89 -12.14 -1.33 4.46
C LEU A 89 -12.76 -0.02 3.96
N VAL A 90 -12.02 0.75 3.15
CA VAL A 90 -12.48 2.07 2.65
C VAL A 90 -12.88 2.05 1.17
N ASP A 91 -12.95 0.86 0.58
CA ASP A 91 -13.27 0.63 -0.84
C ASP A 91 -12.40 1.42 -1.83
N ALA A 92 -11.12 1.60 -1.49
CA ALA A 92 -10.20 2.38 -2.31
C ALA A 92 -9.66 1.59 -3.51
N PRO A 93 -9.50 2.24 -4.68
CA PRO A 93 -8.67 1.72 -5.76
C PRO A 93 -7.19 1.76 -5.37
N VAL A 94 -6.40 0.87 -5.95
CA VAL A 94 -4.98 0.71 -5.62
C VAL A 94 -4.12 1.00 -6.83
N LEU A 95 -3.06 1.78 -6.64
CA LEU A 95 -1.95 1.91 -7.56
C LEU A 95 -0.75 1.16 -6.98
N LEU A 96 -0.27 0.14 -7.67
CA LEU A 96 0.91 -0.61 -7.26
C LEU A 96 2.17 0.11 -7.73
N VAL A 97 3.03 0.49 -6.79
CA VAL A 97 4.25 1.26 -7.09
C VAL A 97 5.48 0.37 -6.96
N GLY A 98 6.27 0.28 -8.03
CA GLY A 98 7.56 -0.42 -8.06
C GLY A 98 8.73 0.56 -8.18
N ASP A 99 9.84 0.30 -7.47
CA ASP A 99 11.07 1.09 -7.53
C ASP A 99 12.05 0.45 -8.51
N ILE A 100 12.38 1.16 -9.61
CA ILE A 100 13.27 0.63 -10.65
C ILE A 100 14.74 0.57 -10.23
N ASP A 101 15.15 1.40 -9.27
CA ASP A 101 16.56 1.50 -8.86
C ASP A 101 17.09 0.22 -8.24
N ARG A 102 16.22 -0.58 -7.65
CA ARG A 102 16.61 -1.85 -7.01
C ARG A 102 16.82 -3.01 -7.99
N GLY A 103 16.49 -2.81 -9.27
CA GLY A 103 16.48 -3.86 -10.29
C GLY A 103 15.35 -4.88 -10.11
N GLY A 104 15.01 -5.60 -11.17
CA GLY A 104 14.00 -6.64 -11.12
C GLY A 104 12.57 -6.15 -10.85
N VAL A 105 12.26 -4.87 -11.09
CA VAL A 105 10.97 -4.25 -10.77
C VAL A 105 9.77 -5.01 -11.34
N PHE A 106 9.91 -5.57 -12.55
CA PHE A 106 8.84 -6.36 -13.15
C PHE A 106 8.59 -7.66 -12.40
N ALA A 107 9.65 -8.36 -12.01
CA ALA A 107 9.52 -9.58 -11.22
C ALA A 107 8.88 -9.28 -9.86
N GLN A 108 9.21 -8.15 -9.24
CA GLN A 108 8.59 -7.71 -7.98
C GLN A 108 7.10 -7.42 -8.18
N ILE A 109 6.72 -6.69 -9.23
CA ILE A 109 5.32 -6.37 -9.54
C ILE A 109 4.53 -7.64 -9.82
N VAL A 110 5.04 -8.49 -10.72
CA VAL A 110 4.41 -9.78 -11.07
C VAL A 110 4.24 -10.65 -9.84
N GLY A 111 5.31 -10.85 -9.07
CA GLY A 111 5.29 -11.65 -7.85
C GLY A 111 4.30 -11.10 -6.82
N THR A 112 4.25 -9.78 -6.66
CA THR A 112 3.27 -9.14 -5.77
C THR A 112 1.84 -9.45 -6.21
N VAL A 113 1.51 -9.23 -7.48
CA VAL A 113 0.16 -9.47 -8.01
C VAL A 113 -0.24 -10.95 -7.91
N MET A 114 0.69 -11.88 -8.18
CA MET A 114 0.44 -13.32 -8.06
C MET A 114 0.16 -13.78 -6.63
N LEU A 115 0.76 -13.14 -5.63
CA LEU A 115 0.57 -13.47 -4.22
C LEU A 115 -0.70 -12.87 -3.60
N LEU A 116 -1.32 -11.90 -4.28
CA LEU A 116 -2.58 -11.31 -3.85
C LEU A 116 -3.77 -12.21 -4.17
N GLU A 117 -4.82 -12.13 -3.37
CA GLU A 117 -6.11 -12.78 -3.64
C GLU A 117 -6.83 -12.11 -4.81
N GLU A 118 -7.77 -12.80 -5.44
CA GLU A 118 -8.51 -12.27 -6.59
C GLU A 118 -9.21 -10.95 -6.27
N LYS A 119 -9.87 -10.85 -5.11
CA LYS A 119 -10.54 -9.63 -4.64
C LYS A 119 -9.59 -8.45 -4.43
N GLU A 120 -8.35 -8.73 -4.02
CA GLU A 120 -7.31 -7.73 -3.83
C GLU A 120 -6.74 -7.27 -5.17
N ARG A 121 -6.46 -8.23 -6.07
CA ARG A 121 -6.03 -7.92 -7.45
C ARG A 121 -7.04 -7.06 -8.19
N ALA A 122 -8.33 -7.32 -8.00
CA ALA A 122 -9.39 -6.53 -8.63
C ALA A 122 -9.40 -5.04 -8.21
N ARG A 123 -8.78 -4.70 -7.07
CA ARG A 123 -8.60 -3.31 -6.62
C ARG A 123 -7.46 -2.59 -7.31
N ILE A 124 -6.48 -3.30 -7.86
CA ILE A 124 -5.36 -2.68 -8.57
C ILE A 124 -5.87 -2.09 -9.90
N LYS A 125 -5.80 -0.77 -10.04
CA LYS A 125 -6.26 -0.03 -11.23
C LYS A 125 -5.11 0.50 -12.07
N GLY A 126 -3.89 0.29 -11.63
CA GLY A 126 -2.70 0.66 -12.39
C GLY A 126 -1.42 0.34 -11.64
N THR A 127 -0.33 0.40 -12.40
CA THR A 127 1.03 0.20 -11.87
C THR A 127 1.87 1.41 -12.18
N VAL A 128 2.63 1.87 -11.19
CA VAL A 128 3.58 2.98 -11.33
C VAL A 128 5.00 2.44 -11.19
N ILE A 129 5.85 2.71 -12.16
CA ILE A 129 7.29 2.47 -12.06
C ILE A 129 7.95 3.78 -11.67
N ASN A 130 8.34 3.87 -10.40
CA ASN A 130 8.96 5.05 -9.84
C ASN A 130 10.46 5.12 -10.14
N LYS A 131 11.01 6.33 -10.14
CA LYS A 131 12.41 6.66 -10.42
C LYS A 131 12.87 6.23 -11.82
N PHE A 132 11.94 6.20 -12.76
CA PHE A 132 12.26 5.83 -14.13
C PHE A 132 13.26 6.83 -14.72
N ARG A 133 14.34 6.30 -15.32
CA ARG A 133 15.36 7.10 -16.03
C ARG A 133 15.53 6.52 -17.44
N GLY A 134 15.37 7.35 -18.44
CA GLY A 134 15.60 6.97 -19.83
C GLY A 134 14.47 7.35 -20.78
N ASP A 135 14.63 7.03 -22.07
CA ASP A 135 13.64 7.34 -23.09
C ASP A 135 12.46 6.37 -23.01
N VAL A 136 11.30 6.90 -22.67
CA VAL A 136 10.03 6.17 -22.61
C VAL A 136 9.70 5.48 -23.92
N LYS A 137 10.07 6.07 -25.06
CA LYS A 137 9.79 5.52 -26.41
C LYS A 137 10.54 4.21 -26.68
N ILE A 138 11.77 4.07 -26.15
CA ILE A 138 12.59 2.88 -26.37
C ILE A 138 12.09 1.70 -25.51
N ARG A 139 11.52 1.97 -24.35
CA ARG A 139 11.06 0.94 -23.40
C ARG A 139 9.55 0.72 -23.42
N GLY A 140 8.77 1.72 -23.84
CA GLY A 140 7.30 1.64 -23.87
C GLY A 140 6.77 0.51 -24.75
N ALA A 141 7.39 0.24 -25.91
CA ALA A 141 7.01 -0.87 -26.76
C ALA A 141 7.21 -2.25 -26.08
N ARG A 142 8.28 -2.43 -25.32
CA ARG A 142 8.53 -3.69 -24.58
C ARG A 142 7.61 -3.89 -23.39
N TYR A 143 7.06 -2.82 -22.84
CA TYR A 143 6.09 -2.92 -21.73
C TYR A 143 4.70 -3.35 -22.22
N GLN A 144 4.32 -2.95 -23.43
CA GLN A 144 3.11 -3.42 -24.08
C GLN A 144 3.22 -4.91 -24.47
N ASP A 145 4.40 -5.36 -24.87
CA ASP A 145 4.66 -6.76 -25.21
C ASP A 145 4.69 -7.67 -23.95
N ALA A 146 5.21 -7.20 -22.84
CA ALA A 146 5.19 -7.93 -21.58
C ALA A 146 3.76 -8.09 -21.02
N GLY A 147 2.85 -7.16 -21.36
CA GLY A 147 1.43 -7.22 -21.01
C GLY A 147 0.57 -8.02 -21.99
N GLY A 148 1.12 -8.38 -23.18
CA GLY A 148 0.33 -8.94 -24.27
C GLY A 148 0.16 -10.45 -24.28
N SER A 149 0.84 -11.22 -23.46
CA SER A 149 0.88 -12.67 -23.61
C SER A 149 -0.03 -13.48 -22.66
N ASP A 150 -0.66 -12.86 -21.69
CA ASP A 150 -1.49 -13.60 -20.75
C ASP A 150 -2.94 -13.11 -20.71
N LYS A 151 -3.74 -13.66 -21.64
CA LYS A 151 -5.18 -13.42 -21.69
C LYS A 151 -5.92 -14.03 -20.48
N ASP A 152 -5.31 -14.98 -19.78
CA ASP A 152 -5.96 -15.72 -18.71
C ASP A 152 -5.79 -15.10 -17.33
N THR A 153 -4.70 -14.36 -17.04
CA THR A 153 -4.48 -13.78 -15.71
C THR A 153 -5.05 -12.37 -15.54
N GLY A 154 -5.40 -11.68 -16.63
CA GLY A 154 -5.90 -10.31 -16.57
C GLY A 154 -4.91 -9.28 -15.99
N MET A 155 -3.67 -9.68 -15.77
CA MET A 155 -2.67 -9.05 -14.92
C MET A 155 -2.19 -7.67 -15.41
N TRP A 156 -2.40 -7.37 -16.72
CA TRP A 156 -1.91 -6.14 -17.34
C TRP A 156 -3.02 -5.32 -18.03
N ARG A 157 -4.27 -5.51 -17.61
CA ARG A 157 -5.38 -4.73 -18.18
C ARG A 157 -5.29 -3.26 -17.83
N ASP A 158 -4.57 -2.92 -16.77
CA ASP A 158 -4.48 -1.57 -16.23
C ASP A 158 -3.20 -0.87 -16.70
N ALA A 159 -3.27 0.44 -16.85
CA ALA A 159 -2.20 1.24 -17.42
C ALA A 159 -0.91 1.18 -16.56
N ILE A 160 0.24 1.06 -17.22
CA ILE A 160 1.55 1.23 -16.61
C ILE A 160 1.95 2.70 -16.75
N TYR A 161 2.19 3.35 -15.62
CA TYR A 161 2.66 4.72 -15.57
C TYR A 161 4.15 4.76 -15.23
N LEU A 162 4.90 5.58 -15.97
CA LEU A 162 6.31 5.83 -15.70
C LEU A 162 6.44 7.18 -15.01
N CYS A 163 6.99 7.18 -13.80
CA CYS A 163 7.27 8.38 -13.04
C CYS A 163 8.79 8.56 -12.94
N GLY A 164 9.30 9.66 -13.49
CA GLY A 164 10.71 10.06 -13.45
C GLY A 164 10.93 11.24 -12.51
N TYR A 165 12.21 11.59 -12.30
CA TYR A 165 12.61 12.84 -11.65
C TYR A 165 12.52 13.99 -12.62
#